data_95de2c1b522a2ff5a3020ea5edfb5cbe
#
_entry.id   95de2c1b522a2ff5a3020ea5edfb5cbe
#
_cell.length_a   1.000
_cell.length_b   1.000
_cell.length_c   1.000
_cell.angle_alpha   90.00
_cell.angle_beta   90.00
_cell.angle_gamma   90.00
#
_symmetry.space_group_name_H-M   'P 1'
#
loop_
_entity.id
_entity.type
_entity.pdbx_description
1 polymer ?
#
loop_
_entity_poly.entity_id
_entity_poly.type
_entity_poly.pdbx_seq_one_letter_code
_entity_poly.pdbx_strand_id
1 'polypeptide(L)'
;MLNVVQSSGFHVIDLSTCLIRILLISDINECLLPSKCKGICRNMEGSFSCTECPRKTEYDPIKMLCTKRQQPLLLALLIRRWKRNVQKQLRKNYFRKNQGLLLETLIISDETANENTNIFPLEELEKATNNFDPTRIIRHGGHGMVFKGILSDRHVVAIKKSKIIRQCEISQFINEVAVLSQINHRNIVKLFGCCLETEVPLLVYDYVSNGSLSGVLHADASDGFSLSWGDCLRIAIETAGALSYLHSSASISIFHHDVKSSNILLDVNYTAKVSDFGASRLVPIDQTHIVTNVQGTFGYLDPEYFHSRQLNGKSDVYSFGVVLVELLLRMKPVFTSESGTVKSLSNYFLQEFNEGRITDIFNSQVLEEATEEEIDSVASLADRCLRLHGEERPTMKQVETELQTLRTKRMNSSQPDLRNGEQMQPRSLTRRTRSARQSFAQQGGSQRRYSMEAEFLSSASLPR
;
A
#
# COMPACT_ATOMS: atom_id res chain seq x y z
N MET A 1 86.91 2.85 -4.74
CA MET A 1 85.47 3.08 -4.88
C MET A 1 84.73 2.05 -4.05
N LEU A 2 83.93 2.49 -3.13
CA LEU A 2 83.05 1.63 -2.29
C LEU A 2 81.82 1.22 -3.10
N ASN A 3 81.77 -0.03 -3.50
CA ASN A 3 80.52 -0.57 -4.10
C ASN A 3 79.72 -1.22 -2.99
N VAL A 4 78.60 -0.60 -2.69
CA VAL A 4 77.58 -1.16 -1.77
C VAL A 4 76.55 -1.92 -2.57
N VAL A 5 76.52 -3.22 -2.43
CA VAL A 5 75.54 -4.10 -3.05
C VAL A 5 74.52 -4.45 -1.95
N GLN A 6 73.29 -4.03 -2.15
CA GLN A 6 72.19 -4.29 -1.24
C GLN A 6 71.49 -5.59 -1.68
N SER A 7 71.68 -6.67 -0.93
CA SER A 7 70.82 -7.85 -1.04
C SER A 7 69.92 -7.98 0.21
N SER A 8 68.79 -8.61 0.06
CA SER A 8 67.73 -8.69 1.09
C SER A 8 68.27 -8.93 2.50
N GLY A 9 68.25 -7.92 3.33
CA GLY A 9 68.51 -8.00 4.77
C GLY A 9 69.93 -7.64 5.22
N PHE A 10 70.93 -7.44 4.33
CA PHE A 10 72.30 -7.17 4.71
C PHE A 10 72.97 -6.10 3.84
N HIS A 11 73.80 -5.25 4.46
CA HIS A 11 74.81 -4.44 3.74
C HIS A 11 76.12 -5.18 3.54
N VAL A 12 76.48 -5.36 2.30
CA VAL A 12 77.83 -5.93 1.98
C VAL A 12 78.72 -4.77 1.57
N ILE A 13 79.75 -4.50 2.37
CA ILE A 13 80.79 -3.51 2.08
C ILE A 13 82.03 -4.25 1.56
N ASP A 14 82.33 -4.03 0.26
CA ASP A 14 83.55 -4.60 -0.35
C ASP A 14 84.70 -3.58 -0.20
N LEU A 15 85.64 -3.89 0.63
CA LEU A 15 86.89 -3.13 0.85
C LEU A 15 87.98 -3.75 -0.01
N SER A 16 88.09 -3.36 -1.29
CA SER A 16 89.15 -3.81 -2.20
C SER A 16 90.41 -2.98 -2.11
N THR A 17 91.16 -3.18 -1.06
CA THR A 17 92.59 -2.77 -1.04
C THR A 17 93.39 -3.76 -0.14
N CYS A 18 94.33 -4.51 -0.80
CA CYS A 18 95.34 -5.31 -0.26
C CYS A 18 95.01 -6.64 0.47
N LEU A 19 95.15 -7.76 -0.25
CA LEU A 19 95.50 -9.13 0.20
C LEU A 19 94.54 -9.92 1.13
N ILE A 20 93.46 -9.33 1.72
CA ILE A 20 92.47 -10.09 2.46
C ILE A 20 91.07 -9.48 2.17
N ARG A 21 90.19 -10.29 1.49
CA ARG A 21 88.78 -9.94 1.36
C ARG A 21 88.07 -10.17 2.70
N ILE A 22 87.85 -9.10 3.45
CA ILE A 22 86.97 -9.15 4.63
C ILE A 22 85.58 -8.63 4.21
N LEU A 23 84.62 -9.55 4.12
CA LEU A 23 83.22 -9.20 3.97
C LEU A 23 82.68 -8.87 5.36
N LEU A 24 82.45 -7.59 5.66
CA LEU A 24 81.70 -7.17 6.83
C LEU A 24 80.22 -7.24 6.48
N ILE A 25 79.55 -8.26 6.96
CA ILE A 25 78.09 -8.40 6.86
C ILE A 25 77.53 -7.73 8.10
N SER A 26 76.86 -6.60 7.92
CA SER A 26 76.18 -5.91 8.97
C SER A 26 74.70 -6.07 8.74
N ASP A 27 73.97 -6.51 9.77
CA ASP A 27 72.47 -6.62 9.76
C ASP A 27 71.84 -5.24 9.60
N ILE A 28 70.86 -5.15 8.68
CA ILE A 28 70.08 -3.94 8.46
C ILE A 28 68.85 -4.01 9.34
N ASN A 29 68.68 -3.05 10.21
CA ASN A 29 67.46 -2.97 11.00
C ASN A 29 66.33 -2.36 10.17
N GLU A 30 65.53 -3.19 9.50
CA GLU A 30 64.39 -2.78 8.65
C GLU A 30 63.30 -2.10 9.45
N CYS A 31 63.25 -2.30 10.77
CA CYS A 31 62.29 -1.63 11.65
C CYS A 31 62.49 -0.12 11.75
N LEU A 32 63.69 0.38 11.37
CA LEU A 32 63.96 1.81 11.29
C LEU A 32 63.51 2.47 9.97
N LEU A 33 63.02 1.68 9.01
CA LEU A 33 62.54 2.17 7.72
C LEU A 33 61.01 2.42 7.79
N PRO A 34 60.52 3.66 7.60
CA PRO A 34 59.16 4.07 7.91
C PRO A 34 58.06 3.43 7.03
N SER A 35 58.43 2.68 5.98
CA SER A 35 57.47 2.06 5.06
C SER A 35 57.36 0.54 5.15
N LYS A 36 58.19 -0.12 5.94
CA LYS A 36 58.34 -1.58 5.94
C LYS A 36 57.37 -2.34 6.85
N CYS A 37 56.97 -1.73 7.99
CA CYS A 37 56.04 -2.36 8.91
C CYS A 37 55.02 -1.34 9.48
N LYS A 38 53.74 -1.67 9.41
CA LYS A 38 52.65 -0.85 9.98
C LYS A 38 52.16 -1.39 11.33
N GLY A 39 52.99 -2.13 12.04
CA GLY A 39 52.68 -2.75 13.30
C GLY A 39 53.91 -2.90 14.21
N ILE A 40 53.89 -3.89 15.10
CA ILE A 40 55.02 -4.20 15.97
C ILE A 40 56.12 -4.88 15.15
N CYS A 41 57.26 -4.21 15.00
CA CYS A 41 58.39 -4.68 14.25
C CYS A 41 59.47 -5.27 15.18
N ARG A 42 59.98 -6.44 14.84
CA ARG A 42 61.17 -7.06 15.49
C ARG A 42 62.22 -7.33 14.43
N ASN A 43 63.37 -6.71 14.60
CA ASN A 43 64.52 -7.00 13.76
C ASN A 43 65.08 -8.40 14.10
N MET A 44 65.44 -9.17 13.07
CA MET A 44 66.06 -10.47 13.17
C MET A 44 67.27 -10.50 12.22
N GLU A 45 68.24 -11.34 12.47
CA GLU A 45 69.42 -11.41 11.66
C GLU A 45 69.11 -11.76 10.19
N GLY A 46 69.33 -10.79 9.30
CA GLY A 46 69.04 -10.92 7.86
C GLY A 46 67.59 -10.74 7.44
N SER A 47 66.65 -10.38 8.39
CA SER A 47 65.24 -10.15 8.09
C SER A 47 64.54 -9.42 9.24
N PHE A 48 63.20 -9.18 9.11
CA PHE A 48 62.41 -8.64 10.18
C PHE A 48 61.06 -9.36 10.27
N SER A 49 60.50 -9.38 11.46
CA SER A 49 59.11 -9.84 11.71
C SER A 49 58.21 -8.67 11.94
N CYS A 50 57.12 -8.58 11.17
CA CYS A 50 56.12 -7.55 11.28
C CYS A 50 54.80 -8.14 11.73
N THR A 51 54.30 -7.78 12.92
CA THR A 51 52.98 -8.19 13.40
C THR A 51 52.04 -6.99 13.27
N GLU A 52 51.07 -7.09 12.36
CA GLU A 52 50.08 -6.03 12.16
C GLU A 52 49.27 -5.78 13.43
N CYS A 53 48.91 -4.53 13.62
CA CYS A 53 48.07 -4.15 14.77
C CYS A 53 46.64 -4.76 14.64
N PRO A 54 46.06 -5.29 15.74
CA PRO A 54 44.72 -5.80 15.76
C PRO A 54 43.68 -4.75 15.26
N ARG A 55 42.57 -5.19 14.68
CA ARG A 55 41.50 -4.29 14.20
C ARG A 55 41.12 -3.28 15.27
N LYS A 56 41.03 -1.98 14.90
CA LYS A 56 40.73 -0.81 15.77
C LYS A 56 41.90 -0.36 16.65
N THR A 57 43.11 -0.80 16.42
CA THR A 57 44.33 -0.26 17.06
C THR A 57 45.27 0.29 15.99
N GLU A 58 46.10 1.26 16.36
CA GLU A 58 47.11 1.89 15.51
C GLU A 58 48.45 1.83 16.23
N TYR A 59 49.53 1.57 15.48
CA TYR A 59 50.88 1.49 16.04
C TYR A 59 51.36 2.88 16.50
N ASP A 60 51.71 3.01 17.77
CA ASP A 60 52.33 4.19 18.35
C ASP A 60 53.84 4.04 18.34
N PRO A 61 54.55 4.77 17.46
CA PRO A 61 56.01 4.63 17.32
C PRO A 61 56.79 5.06 18.57
N ILE A 62 56.18 5.90 19.42
CA ILE A 62 56.84 6.36 20.67
C ILE A 62 56.77 5.29 21.75
N LYS A 63 55.62 4.59 21.83
CA LYS A 63 55.39 3.54 22.82
C LYS A 63 55.77 2.14 22.31
N MET A 64 56.10 2.00 21.01
CA MET A 64 56.36 0.73 20.34
C MET A 64 55.28 -0.33 20.55
N LEU A 65 53.99 0.10 20.67
CA LEU A 65 52.84 -0.74 20.96
C LEU A 65 51.63 -0.33 20.12
N CYS A 66 50.78 -1.30 19.82
CA CYS A 66 49.46 -1.02 19.21
C CYS A 66 48.52 -0.41 20.25
N THR A 67 48.19 0.84 20.13
CA THR A 67 47.29 1.55 21.02
C THR A 67 45.90 1.66 20.40
N LYS A 68 44.84 1.60 21.23
CA LYS A 68 43.47 1.88 20.75
C LYS A 68 43.41 3.31 20.21
N ARG A 69 42.94 3.46 18.98
CA ARG A 69 42.68 4.78 18.38
C ARG A 69 41.74 5.57 19.28
N GLN A 70 42.27 6.44 20.09
CA GLN A 70 41.47 7.35 20.93
C GLN A 70 40.81 8.36 19.97
N GLN A 71 39.57 8.12 19.57
CA GLN A 71 38.77 9.22 19.04
C GLN A 71 38.60 10.21 20.20
N PRO A 72 39.00 11.45 20.04
CA PRO A 72 38.83 12.42 21.10
C PRO A 72 37.32 12.50 21.43
N LEU A 73 36.95 12.11 22.64
CA LEU A 73 35.54 12.03 23.11
C LEU A 73 34.82 13.36 22.84
N LEU A 74 35.54 14.46 22.94
CA LEU A 74 35.06 15.81 22.64
C LEU A 74 34.66 15.97 21.16
N LEU A 75 35.43 15.47 20.22
CA LEU A 75 35.12 15.53 18.78
C LEU A 75 33.89 14.66 18.43
N ALA A 76 33.78 13.47 19.03
CA ALA A 76 32.63 12.63 18.89
C ALA A 76 31.34 13.29 19.44
N LEU A 77 31.41 13.98 20.57
CA LEU A 77 30.33 14.76 21.15
C LEU A 77 29.94 15.95 20.27
N LEU A 78 30.93 16.69 19.75
CA LEU A 78 30.68 17.80 18.82
C LEU A 78 30.03 17.35 17.52
N ILE A 79 30.51 16.25 16.94
CA ILE A 79 29.90 15.65 15.72
C ILE A 79 28.46 15.20 16.00
N ARG A 80 28.19 14.57 17.15
CA ARG A 80 26.82 14.17 17.54
C ARG A 80 25.91 15.41 17.72
N ARG A 81 26.40 16.45 18.37
CA ARG A 81 25.65 17.70 18.58
C ARG A 81 25.38 18.41 17.25
N TRP A 82 26.37 18.49 16.37
CA TRP A 82 26.23 19.04 15.02
C TRP A 82 25.21 18.25 14.20
N LYS A 83 25.30 16.91 14.15
CA LYS A 83 24.33 16.05 13.47
C LYS A 83 22.91 16.28 13.98
N ARG A 84 22.71 16.34 15.29
CA ARG A 84 21.39 16.65 15.91
C ARG A 84 20.85 18.01 15.47
N ASN A 85 21.70 19.03 15.43
CA ASN A 85 21.29 20.37 14.99
C ASN A 85 20.91 20.39 13.51
N VAL A 86 21.67 19.71 12.65
CA VAL A 86 21.36 19.59 11.23
C VAL A 86 20.02 18.85 11.03
N GLN A 87 19.80 17.75 11.74
CA GLN A 87 18.54 17.02 11.68
C GLN A 87 17.34 17.87 12.13
N LYS A 88 17.48 18.60 13.24
CA LYS A 88 16.43 19.54 13.69
C LYS A 88 16.11 20.61 12.65
N GLN A 89 17.13 21.15 12.00
CA GLN A 89 16.92 22.16 10.96
C GLN A 89 16.26 21.58 9.71
N LEU A 90 16.63 20.37 9.29
CA LEU A 90 15.99 19.65 8.19
C LEU A 90 14.51 19.37 8.48
N ARG A 91 14.17 18.87 9.69
CA ARG A 91 12.79 18.64 10.11
C ARG A 91 11.95 19.93 10.03
N LYS A 92 12.49 21.07 10.55
CA LYS A 92 11.81 22.36 10.44
C LYS A 92 11.60 22.81 8.99
N ASN A 93 12.58 22.56 8.12
CA ASN A 93 12.47 22.91 6.71
C ASN A 93 11.40 22.04 6.02
N TYR A 94 11.35 20.73 6.30
CA TYR A 94 10.31 19.86 5.78
C TYR A 94 8.93 20.26 6.29
N PHE A 95 8.76 20.53 7.58
CA PHE A 95 7.51 21.03 8.14
C PHE A 95 6.97 22.25 7.39
N ARG A 96 7.85 23.24 7.12
CA ARG A 96 7.47 24.43 6.33
C ARG A 96 7.14 24.08 4.88
N LYS A 97 7.96 23.26 4.23
CA LYS A 97 7.75 22.81 2.85
C LYS A 97 6.43 22.05 2.69
N ASN A 98 6.06 21.26 3.66
CA ASN A 98 4.83 20.47 3.71
C ASN A 98 3.61 21.29 4.19
N GLN A 99 3.70 22.61 4.16
CA GLN A 99 2.62 23.54 4.53
C GLN A 99 2.10 23.34 5.96
N GLY A 100 2.98 22.94 6.89
CA GLY A 100 2.61 22.62 8.27
C GLY A 100 1.83 23.74 8.97
N LEU A 101 2.25 25.00 8.79
CA LEU A 101 1.54 26.15 9.38
C LEU A 101 0.12 26.31 8.83
N LEU A 102 -0.10 26.05 7.52
CA LEU A 102 -1.43 26.11 6.92
C LEU A 102 -2.31 24.99 7.46
N LEU A 103 -1.75 23.78 7.56
CA LEU A 103 -2.49 22.63 8.08
C LEU A 103 -2.82 22.79 9.57
N GLU A 104 -1.89 23.30 10.39
CA GLU A 104 -2.17 23.66 11.78
C GLU A 104 -3.33 24.66 11.87
N THR A 105 -3.32 25.70 11.02
CA THR A 105 -4.39 26.70 11.00
C THR A 105 -5.73 26.09 10.61
N LEU A 106 -5.76 25.20 9.61
CA LEU A 106 -6.98 24.51 9.17
C LEU A 106 -7.52 23.57 10.27
N ILE A 107 -6.66 22.85 10.96
CA ILE A 107 -7.05 21.97 12.08
C ILE A 107 -7.59 22.79 13.25
N ILE A 108 -6.98 23.95 13.57
CA ILE A 108 -7.38 24.80 14.71
C ILE A 108 -8.68 25.57 14.39
N SER A 109 -8.91 25.96 13.14
CA SER A 109 -10.07 26.75 12.74
C SER A 109 -11.38 25.96 12.69
N ASP A 110 -11.29 24.63 12.59
CA ASP A 110 -12.45 23.74 12.59
C ASP A 110 -12.57 23.03 13.94
N GLU A 111 -13.53 23.45 14.77
CA GLU A 111 -13.75 22.86 16.11
C GLU A 111 -14.01 21.35 16.04
N THR A 112 -14.57 20.86 14.93
CA THR A 112 -14.83 19.42 14.72
C THR A 112 -13.57 18.66 14.27
N ALA A 113 -12.65 19.31 13.55
CA ALA A 113 -11.38 18.73 13.11
C ALA A 113 -10.36 18.62 14.26
N ASN A 114 -10.40 19.57 15.23
CA ASN A 114 -9.43 19.65 16.33
C ASN A 114 -9.48 18.45 17.28
N GLU A 115 -10.63 17.79 17.43
CA GLU A 115 -10.76 16.58 18.27
C GLU A 115 -10.20 15.31 17.61
N ASN A 116 -9.93 15.32 16.30
CA ASN A 116 -9.70 14.10 15.54
C ASN A 116 -8.34 13.98 14.84
N THR A 117 -7.58 15.07 14.63
CA THR A 117 -6.36 15.01 13.82
C THR A 117 -5.15 15.56 14.56
N ASN A 118 -4.18 14.69 14.88
CA ASN A 118 -2.96 15.03 15.60
C ASN A 118 -1.78 15.27 14.65
N ILE A 119 -0.89 16.22 14.98
CA ILE A 119 0.39 16.39 14.30
C ILE A 119 1.47 15.73 15.15
N PHE A 120 2.00 14.61 14.68
CA PHE A 120 3.00 13.82 15.38
C PHE A 120 4.43 14.28 15.07
N PRO A 121 5.31 14.42 16.08
CA PRO A 121 6.73 14.55 15.84
C PRO A 121 7.30 13.23 15.27
N LEU A 122 8.27 13.32 14.38
CA LEU A 122 8.88 12.14 13.75
C LEU A 122 9.45 11.15 14.78
N GLU A 123 10.02 11.67 15.87
CA GLU A 123 10.62 10.84 16.94
C GLU A 123 9.61 9.90 17.61
N GLU A 124 8.36 10.30 17.71
CA GLU A 124 7.28 9.46 18.25
C GLU A 124 6.94 8.32 17.30
N LEU A 125 6.82 8.60 16.01
CA LEU A 125 6.54 7.58 15.01
C LEU A 125 7.73 6.63 14.78
N GLU A 126 8.97 7.12 14.89
CA GLU A 126 10.19 6.30 14.90
C GLU A 126 10.17 5.33 16.10
N LYS A 127 9.79 5.80 17.31
CA LYS A 127 9.64 4.92 18.48
C LYS A 127 8.49 3.93 18.30
N ALA A 128 7.33 4.38 17.85
CA ALA A 128 6.15 3.55 17.64
C ALA A 128 6.40 2.39 16.68
N THR A 129 7.27 2.59 15.68
CA THR A 129 7.60 1.60 14.64
C THR A 129 8.94 0.89 14.84
N ASN A 130 9.65 1.14 15.93
CA ASN A 130 11.03 0.68 16.14
C ASN A 130 11.97 1.13 14.99
N ASN A 131 11.97 2.42 14.67
CA ASN A 131 12.68 3.03 13.53
C ASN A 131 12.26 2.48 12.16
N PHE A 132 10.97 2.31 11.93
CA PHE A 132 10.39 1.75 10.70
C PHE A 132 10.97 0.37 10.37
N ASP A 133 10.99 -0.50 11.39
CA ASP A 133 11.49 -1.87 11.27
C ASP A 133 10.73 -2.62 10.17
N PRO A 134 11.42 -3.29 9.22
CA PRO A 134 10.79 -4.07 8.16
C PRO A 134 9.81 -5.14 8.65
N THR A 135 10.01 -5.71 9.85
CA THR A 135 9.11 -6.71 10.45
C THR A 135 7.74 -6.14 10.83
N ARG A 136 7.61 -4.80 10.88
CA ARG A 136 6.35 -4.11 11.17
C ARG A 136 5.59 -3.67 9.93
N ILE A 137 6.08 -4.00 8.74
CA ILE A 137 5.37 -3.72 7.50
C ILE A 137 4.13 -4.62 7.41
N ILE A 138 2.96 -4.00 7.31
CA ILE A 138 1.67 -4.68 7.14
C ILE A 138 1.17 -4.64 5.70
N ARG A 139 1.65 -3.68 4.90
CA ARG A 139 1.33 -3.57 3.46
C ARG A 139 2.52 -2.97 2.70
N HIS A 140 2.81 -3.57 1.57
CA HIS A 140 3.80 -3.09 0.60
C HIS A 140 3.09 -2.87 -0.74
N GLY A 141 3.14 -1.66 -1.30
CA GLY A 141 2.42 -1.33 -2.53
C GLY A 141 3.13 -0.31 -3.41
N GLY A 142 2.50 0.02 -4.54
CA GLY A 142 2.99 1.02 -5.49
C GLY A 142 3.17 2.40 -4.86
N HIS A 143 2.26 2.82 -4.01
CA HIS A 143 2.26 4.13 -3.34
C HIS A 143 3.13 4.19 -2.07
N GLY A 144 3.73 3.09 -1.61
CA GLY A 144 4.58 3.11 -0.43
C GLY A 144 4.44 1.89 0.46
N MET A 145 4.80 2.08 1.73
CA MET A 145 4.76 1.06 2.78
C MET A 145 3.86 1.53 3.92
N VAL A 146 3.12 0.59 4.52
CA VAL A 146 2.33 0.84 5.73
C VAL A 146 2.92 0.03 6.87
N PHE A 147 3.23 0.69 7.97
CA PHE A 147 3.82 0.09 9.16
C PHE A 147 2.80 0.02 10.29
N LYS A 148 2.82 -1.07 11.04
CA LYS A 148 2.11 -1.14 12.32
C LYS A 148 2.94 -0.43 13.39
N GLY A 149 2.36 0.55 14.06
CA GLY A 149 2.95 1.31 15.16
C GLY A 149 2.18 1.11 16.46
N ILE A 150 2.87 1.29 17.59
CA ILE A 150 2.24 1.35 18.92
C ILE A 150 2.71 2.67 19.54
N LEU A 151 1.79 3.61 19.71
CA LEU A 151 2.06 4.91 20.31
C LEU A 151 2.36 4.81 21.82
N SER A 152 2.80 5.88 22.43
CA SER A 152 3.16 5.93 23.84
C SER A 152 1.97 5.69 24.79
N ASP A 153 0.77 6.02 24.37
CA ASP A 153 -0.52 5.76 25.03
C ASP A 153 -1.06 4.34 24.80
N ARG A 154 -0.29 3.47 24.10
CA ARG A 154 -0.64 2.11 23.69
C ARG A 154 -1.66 2.03 22.55
N HIS A 155 -2.03 3.15 21.93
CA HIS A 155 -2.88 3.12 20.74
C HIS A 155 -2.14 2.45 19.57
N VAL A 156 -2.80 1.49 18.91
CA VAL A 156 -2.23 0.78 17.76
C VAL A 156 -2.63 1.53 16.49
N VAL A 157 -1.63 1.92 15.69
CA VAL A 157 -1.83 2.74 14.50
C VAL A 157 -1.22 2.09 13.27
N ALA A 158 -1.73 2.48 12.10
CA ALA A 158 -1.14 2.18 10.79
C ALA A 158 -0.49 3.45 10.23
N ILE A 159 0.82 3.41 9.98
CA ILE A 159 1.59 4.56 9.52
C ILE A 159 1.95 4.36 8.05
N LYS A 160 1.33 5.15 7.16
CA LYS A 160 1.57 5.14 5.71
C LYS A 160 2.76 6.04 5.39
N LYS A 161 3.81 5.44 4.82
CA LYS A 161 5.02 6.10 4.34
C LYS A 161 5.10 5.95 2.83
N SER A 162 4.80 7.02 2.09
CA SER A 162 4.84 7.03 0.63
C SER A 162 6.28 6.97 0.09
N LYS A 163 6.46 6.43 -1.11
CA LYS A 163 7.75 6.46 -1.81
C LYS A 163 8.00 7.87 -2.37
N ILE A 164 9.26 8.33 -2.30
CA ILE A 164 9.67 9.62 -2.87
C ILE A 164 9.73 9.46 -4.38
N ILE A 165 8.69 9.89 -5.12
CA ILE A 165 8.74 9.82 -6.57
C ILE A 165 8.39 11.14 -7.27
N ARG A 166 7.45 11.99 -6.79
CA ARG A 166 7.07 13.23 -7.49
C ARG A 166 6.34 14.24 -6.60
N GLN A 167 6.29 15.50 -7.07
CA GLN A 167 5.56 16.60 -6.41
C GLN A 167 4.04 16.37 -6.31
N CYS A 168 3.48 15.46 -7.10
CA CYS A 168 2.07 15.06 -7.03
C CYS A 168 1.71 14.31 -5.73
N GLU A 169 2.66 13.68 -5.04
CA GLU A 169 2.38 12.93 -3.80
C GLU A 169 2.10 13.85 -2.61
N ILE A 170 2.72 15.05 -2.57
CA ILE A 170 2.39 16.05 -1.55
C ILE A 170 0.96 16.55 -1.73
N SER A 171 0.52 16.75 -2.97
CA SER A 171 -0.86 17.14 -3.26
C SER A 171 -1.86 16.05 -2.88
N GLN A 172 -1.55 14.79 -3.13
CA GLN A 172 -2.36 13.65 -2.70
C GLN A 172 -2.44 13.56 -1.18
N PHE A 173 -1.32 13.76 -0.47
CA PHE A 173 -1.27 13.81 0.99
C PHE A 173 -2.18 14.91 1.54
N ILE A 174 -2.04 16.17 1.04
CA ILE A 174 -2.87 17.29 1.49
C ILE A 174 -4.35 17.00 1.24
N ASN A 175 -4.66 16.47 0.06
CA ASN A 175 -6.02 16.08 -0.30
C ASN A 175 -6.57 15.00 0.64
N GLU A 176 -5.80 13.96 0.95
CA GLU A 176 -6.21 12.88 1.84
C GLU A 176 -6.47 13.39 3.27
N VAL A 177 -5.62 14.29 3.78
CA VAL A 177 -5.85 14.94 5.08
C VAL A 177 -7.10 15.82 5.04
N ALA A 178 -7.24 16.68 4.02
CA ALA A 178 -8.37 17.60 3.89
C ALA A 178 -9.71 16.86 3.77
N VAL A 179 -9.74 15.74 3.05
CA VAL A 179 -10.93 14.89 2.91
C VAL A 179 -11.25 14.20 4.24
N LEU A 180 -10.28 13.49 4.82
CA LEU A 180 -10.51 12.65 5.99
C LEU A 180 -10.73 13.45 7.29
N SER A 181 -10.23 14.69 7.39
CA SER A 181 -10.50 15.54 8.54
C SER A 181 -11.98 15.98 8.62
N GLN A 182 -12.70 15.98 7.49
CA GLN A 182 -14.10 16.37 7.38
C GLN A 182 -15.07 15.19 7.45
N ILE A 183 -14.56 13.96 7.47
CA ILE A 183 -15.37 12.74 7.41
C ILE A 183 -15.42 12.07 8.79
N ASN A 184 -16.63 11.78 9.25
CA ASN A 184 -16.85 10.92 10.41
C ASN A 184 -17.92 9.87 10.05
N HIS A 185 -17.48 8.69 9.60
CA HIS A 185 -18.35 7.59 9.24
C HIS A 185 -17.77 6.24 9.68
N ARG A 186 -18.60 5.39 10.28
CA ARG A 186 -18.17 4.11 10.87
C ARG A 186 -17.50 3.15 9.87
N ASN A 187 -17.86 3.23 8.58
CA ASN A 187 -17.31 2.37 7.52
C ASN A 187 -16.26 3.09 6.66
N ILE A 188 -15.66 4.15 7.18
CA ILE A 188 -14.50 4.83 6.59
C ILE A 188 -13.35 4.75 7.60
N VAL A 189 -12.12 4.57 7.09
CA VAL A 189 -10.92 4.57 7.93
C VAL A 189 -10.74 5.92 8.60
N LYS A 190 -10.45 5.92 9.90
CA LYS A 190 -10.22 7.15 10.66
C LYS A 190 -8.78 7.61 10.51
N LEU A 191 -8.57 8.85 10.07
CA LEU A 191 -7.29 9.51 10.14
C LEU A 191 -7.04 9.93 11.59
N PHE A 192 -5.96 9.43 12.18
CA PHE A 192 -5.57 9.74 13.55
C PHE A 192 -4.61 10.93 13.61
N GLY A 193 -3.86 11.17 12.52
CA GLY A 193 -2.97 12.31 12.40
C GLY A 193 -1.96 12.19 11.28
N CYS A 194 -0.96 13.08 11.31
CA CYS A 194 0.11 13.09 10.31
C CYS A 194 1.45 13.54 10.92
N CYS A 195 2.55 13.27 10.19
CA CYS A 195 3.86 13.83 10.50
C CYS A 195 4.39 14.58 9.27
N LEU A 196 4.77 15.84 9.47
CA LEU A 196 5.22 16.76 8.42
C LEU A 196 6.74 17.00 8.44
N GLU A 197 7.47 16.32 9.33
CA GLU A 197 8.91 16.50 9.54
C GLU A 197 9.79 15.67 8.59
N THR A 198 9.19 14.98 7.60
CA THR A 198 9.88 14.16 6.60
C THR A 198 9.76 14.76 5.21
N GLU A 199 10.61 14.34 4.28
CA GLU A 199 10.58 14.81 2.89
C GLU A 199 9.22 14.56 2.23
N VAL A 200 8.64 13.38 2.43
CA VAL A 200 7.25 13.05 2.14
C VAL A 200 6.53 12.86 3.46
N PRO A 201 5.44 13.59 3.73
CA PRO A 201 4.69 13.47 4.97
C PRO A 201 4.21 12.05 5.24
N LEU A 202 4.03 11.71 6.53
CA LEU A 202 3.48 10.43 6.96
C LEU A 202 2.03 10.61 7.37
N LEU A 203 1.16 9.67 7.01
CA LEU A 203 -0.22 9.59 7.49
C LEU A 203 -0.34 8.52 8.57
N VAL A 204 -1.10 8.83 9.61
CA VAL A 204 -1.33 7.94 10.75
C VAL A 204 -2.82 7.65 10.85
N TYR A 205 -3.20 6.37 10.73
CA TYR A 205 -4.59 5.90 10.79
C TYR A 205 -4.81 4.99 11.97
N ASP A 206 -6.06 4.82 12.38
CA ASP A 206 -6.45 3.72 13.24
C ASP A 206 -6.07 2.39 12.57
N TYR A 207 -5.53 1.45 13.36
CA TYR A 207 -5.13 0.16 12.83
C TYR A 207 -6.33 -0.75 12.57
N VAL A 208 -6.44 -1.25 11.35
CA VAL A 208 -7.47 -2.20 10.92
C VAL A 208 -6.85 -3.60 10.82
N SER A 209 -7.39 -4.58 11.56
CA SER A 209 -6.66 -5.80 11.93
C SER A 209 -6.66 -6.92 10.89
N ASN A 210 -7.76 -7.10 10.11
CA ASN A 210 -7.92 -8.26 9.22
C ASN A 210 -7.54 -7.96 7.76
N GLY A 211 -6.72 -6.92 7.54
CA GLY A 211 -6.20 -6.59 6.22
C GLY A 211 -7.28 -6.07 5.26
N SER A 212 -7.14 -6.36 3.97
CA SER A 212 -8.06 -5.92 2.93
C SER A 212 -9.01 -7.03 2.47
N LEU A 213 -10.17 -6.63 1.96
CA LEU A 213 -11.13 -7.55 1.34
C LEU A 213 -10.48 -8.38 0.22
N SER A 214 -9.65 -7.74 -0.63
CA SER A 214 -8.89 -8.45 -1.67
C SER A 214 -7.98 -9.53 -1.09
N GLY A 215 -7.31 -9.25 0.02
CA GLY A 215 -6.43 -10.22 0.68
C GLY A 215 -7.18 -11.44 1.21
N VAL A 216 -8.42 -11.25 1.67
CA VAL A 216 -9.26 -12.34 2.18
C VAL A 216 -9.97 -13.10 1.05
N LEU A 217 -10.47 -12.39 0.03
CA LEU A 217 -11.18 -13.01 -1.11
C LEU A 217 -10.27 -13.87 -1.99
N HIS A 218 -9.00 -13.48 -2.12
CA HIS A 218 -8.05 -14.11 -3.04
C HIS A 218 -6.90 -14.80 -2.30
N ALA A 219 -7.08 -15.07 -0.98
CA ALA A 219 -6.17 -15.92 -0.23
C ALA A 219 -6.19 -17.36 -0.77
N ASP A 220 -5.06 -18.03 -0.68
CA ASP A 220 -4.99 -19.43 -1.08
C ASP A 220 -5.88 -20.28 -0.16
N ALA A 221 -6.56 -21.27 -0.74
CA ALA A 221 -7.48 -22.17 -0.02
C ALA A 221 -6.81 -22.95 1.14
N SER A 222 -5.47 -22.90 1.23
CA SER A 222 -4.68 -23.51 2.32
C SER A 222 -4.89 -22.86 3.69
N ASP A 223 -5.33 -21.59 3.73
CA ASP A 223 -5.47 -20.84 4.99
C ASP A 223 -6.76 -21.17 5.76
N GLY A 224 -7.64 -21.99 5.18
CA GLY A 224 -8.84 -22.54 5.85
C GLY A 224 -9.91 -21.53 6.25
N PHE A 225 -9.76 -20.25 5.92
CA PHE A 225 -10.73 -19.19 6.18
C PHE A 225 -11.32 -18.64 4.89
N SER A 226 -12.64 -18.61 4.83
CA SER A 226 -13.38 -17.95 3.74
C SER A 226 -14.53 -17.15 4.31
N LEU A 227 -14.80 -15.98 3.73
CA LEU A 227 -15.95 -15.15 4.09
C LEU A 227 -17.25 -15.85 3.70
N SER A 228 -18.22 -15.92 4.62
CA SER A 228 -19.55 -16.39 4.28
C SER A 228 -20.23 -15.44 3.29
N TRP A 229 -21.22 -15.94 2.53
CA TRP A 229 -22.04 -15.09 1.67
C TRP A 229 -22.74 -13.97 2.47
N GLY A 230 -23.20 -14.29 3.67
CA GLY A 230 -23.80 -13.29 4.58
C GLY A 230 -22.85 -12.17 4.96
N ASP A 231 -21.55 -12.48 5.20
CA ASP A 231 -20.52 -11.47 5.45
C ASP A 231 -20.20 -10.67 4.20
N CYS A 232 -20.14 -11.31 3.03
CA CYS A 232 -19.94 -10.62 1.75
C CYS A 232 -21.04 -9.60 1.47
N LEU A 233 -22.30 -9.99 1.67
CA LEU A 233 -23.45 -9.09 1.52
C LEU A 233 -23.39 -7.92 2.53
N ARG A 234 -23.00 -8.20 3.78
CA ARG A 234 -22.81 -7.18 4.80
C ARG A 234 -21.70 -6.19 4.42
N ILE A 235 -20.53 -6.69 3.99
CA ILE A 235 -19.40 -5.86 3.53
C ILE A 235 -19.81 -5.00 2.33
N ALA A 236 -20.56 -5.56 1.38
CA ALA A 236 -21.08 -4.81 0.24
C ALA A 236 -22.00 -3.66 0.67
N ILE A 237 -22.92 -3.90 1.61
CA ILE A 237 -23.83 -2.89 2.17
C ILE A 237 -23.05 -1.79 2.88
N GLU A 238 -22.12 -2.16 3.74
CA GLU A 238 -21.30 -1.24 4.52
C GLU A 238 -20.43 -0.34 3.62
N THR A 239 -19.86 -0.92 2.56
CA THR A 239 -19.09 -0.18 1.55
C THR A 239 -19.97 0.74 0.73
N ALA A 240 -21.14 0.26 0.25
CA ALA A 240 -22.09 1.07 -0.50
C ALA A 240 -22.62 2.24 0.36
N GLY A 241 -22.88 2.00 1.65
CA GLY A 241 -23.29 3.03 2.59
C GLY A 241 -22.21 4.11 2.80
N ALA A 242 -20.94 3.71 2.92
CA ALA A 242 -19.82 4.66 3.00
C ALA A 242 -19.72 5.53 1.73
N LEU A 243 -19.77 4.92 0.54
CA LEU A 243 -19.73 5.65 -0.74
C LEU A 243 -20.97 6.53 -0.93
N SER A 244 -22.15 6.06 -0.53
CA SER A 244 -23.39 6.85 -0.55
C SER A 244 -23.28 8.10 0.33
N TYR A 245 -22.71 7.96 1.54
CA TYR A 245 -22.43 9.07 2.43
C TYR A 245 -21.49 10.10 1.80
N LEU A 246 -20.39 9.65 1.19
CA LEU A 246 -19.41 10.52 0.51
C LEU A 246 -20.05 11.32 -0.64
N HIS A 247 -20.91 10.68 -1.43
CA HIS A 247 -21.58 11.32 -2.57
C HIS A 247 -22.72 12.27 -2.16
N SER A 248 -23.27 12.12 -0.94
CA SER A 248 -24.47 12.82 -0.48
C SER A 248 -24.19 13.91 0.56
N SER A 249 -22.93 14.26 0.80
CA SER A 249 -22.55 15.29 1.78
C SER A 249 -23.18 16.64 1.44
N ALA A 250 -23.66 17.37 2.46
CA ALA A 250 -24.59 18.50 2.31
C ALA A 250 -24.06 19.71 1.53
N SER A 251 -22.74 19.88 1.46
CA SER A 251 -22.13 21.05 0.79
C SER A 251 -21.09 20.68 -0.28
N ILE A 252 -20.41 19.55 -0.12
CA ILE A 252 -19.35 19.12 -1.01
C ILE A 252 -19.47 17.61 -1.19
N SER A 253 -19.65 17.14 -2.42
CA SER A 253 -19.59 15.73 -2.76
C SER A 253 -18.15 15.26 -2.80
N ILE A 254 -17.89 14.04 -2.33
CA ILE A 254 -16.55 13.42 -2.37
C ILE A 254 -16.63 12.19 -3.25
N PHE A 255 -15.91 12.22 -4.39
CA PHE A 255 -15.75 11.06 -5.25
C PHE A 255 -14.45 10.35 -4.87
N HIS A 256 -14.55 9.06 -4.55
CA HIS A 256 -13.41 8.28 -4.02
C HIS A 256 -12.33 8.04 -5.09
N HIS A 257 -12.73 7.74 -6.32
CA HIS A 257 -11.89 7.62 -7.50
C HIS A 257 -10.92 6.41 -7.54
N ASP A 258 -10.80 5.63 -6.47
CA ASP A 258 -10.00 4.39 -6.46
C ASP A 258 -10.70 3.30 -5.62
N VAL A 259 -12.00 3.10 -5.88
CA VAL A 259 -12.78 2.02 -5.24
C VAL A 259 -12.30 0.68 -5.77
N LYS A 260 -11.85 -0.20 -4.85
CA LYS A 260 -11.38 -1.55 -5.16
C LYS A 260 -11.33 -2.40 -3.89
N SER A 261 -11.39 -3.71 -4.03
CA SER A 261 -11.36 -4.64 -2.88
C SER A 261 -10.12 -4.50 -2.00
N SER A 262 -8.98 -4.09 -2.56
CA SER A 262 -7.76 -3.85 -1.79
C SER A 262 -7.79 -2.56 -0.96
N ASN A 263 -8.71 -1.62 -1.22
CA ASN A 263 -8.94 -0.40 -0.44
C ASN A 263 -10.15 -0.50 0.50
N ILE A 264 -10.78 -1.67 0.59
CA ILE A 264 -11.78 -2.00 1.60
C ILE A 264 -11.06 -2.83 2.66
N LEU A 265 -10.80 -2.23 3.82
CA LEU A 265 -10.16 -2.91 4.96
C LEU A 265 -11.22 -3.55 5.84
N LEU A 266 -10.83 -4.60 6.56
CA LEU A 266 -11.70 -5.36 7.45
C LEU A 266 -11.19 -5.27 8.89
N ASP A 267 -12.03 -4.82 9.81
CA ASP A 267 -11.68 -4.76 11.23
C ASP A 267 -11.79 -6.14 11.92
N VAL A 268 -11.59 -6.18 13.22
CA VAL A 268 -11.64 -7.44 14.02
C VAL A 268 -12.95 -8.21 13.88
N ASN A 269 -14.05 -7.52 13.56
CA ASN A 269 -15.38 -8.11 13.35
C ASN A 269 -15.70 -8.29 11.85
N TYR A 270 -14.72 -8.16 10.97
CA TYR A 270 -14.89 -8.11 9.52
C TYR A 270 -15.84 -7.00 9.06
N THR A 271 -15.91 -5.88 9.80
CA THR A 271 -16.63 -4.68 9.38
C THR A 271 -15.81 -3.94 8.33
N ALA A 272 -16.47 -3.54 7.24
CA ALA A 272 -15.80 -2.84 6.15
C ALA A 272 -15.39 -1.41 6.55
N LYS A 273 -14.16 -1.02 6.16
CA LYS A 273 -13.60 0.31 6.30
C LYS A 273 -13.00 0.75 4.97
N VAL A 274 -13.67 1.67 4.26
CA VAL A 274 -13.14 2.26 3.03
C VAL A 274 -11.92 3.11 3.33
N SER A 275 -10.84 2.96 2.54
CA SER A 275 -9.52 3.55 2.79
C SER A 275 -8.86 4.07 1.52
N ASP A 276 -7.76 4.83 1.66
CA ASP A 276 -6.91 5.37 0.57
C ASP A 276 -7.58 6.48 -0.25
N PHE A 277 -7.74 7.64 0.37
CA PHE A 277 -8.39 8.83 -0.20
C PHE A 277 -7.43 9.74 -1.00
N GLY A 278 -6.21 9.31 -1.29
CA GLY A 278 -5.22 10.12 -2.01
C GLY A 278 -5.66 10.54 -3.42
N ALA A 279 -6.44 9.71 -4.10
CA ALA A 279 -7.01 10.00 -5.41
C ALA A 279 -8.35 10.74 -5.37
N SER A 280 -9.00 10.83 -4.21
CA SER A 280 -10.35 11.39 -4.03
C SER A 280 -10.43 12.85 -4.45
N ARG A 281 -11.63 13.29 -4.80
CA ARG A 281 -11.87 14.67 -5.23
C ARG A 281 -13.08 15.26 -4.50
N LEU A 282 -12.86 16.47 -3.98
CA LEU A 282 -13.90 17.33 -3.43
C LEU A 282 -14.58 18.07 -4.59
N VAL A 283 -15.87 17.90 -4.75
CA VAL A 283 -16.65 18.48 -5.85
C VAL A 283 -17.79 19.31 -5.26
N PRO A 284 -17.82 20.62 -5.52
CA PRO A 284 -18.93 21.47 -5.13
C PRO A 284 -20.27 20.93 -5.66
N ILE A 285 -21.35 21.09 -4.89
CA ILE A 285 -22.65 20.48 -5.20
C ILE A 285 -23.28 21.01 -6.49
N ASP A 286 -22.86 22.18 -6.95
CA ASP A 286 -23.24 22.81 -8.22
C ASP A 286 -22.55 22.19 -9.44
N GLN A 287 -21.54 21.34 -9.24
CA GLN A 287 -20.80 20.66 -10.29
C GLN A 287 -21.15 19.17 -10.32
N THR A 288 -21.53 18.67 -11.50
CA THR A 288 -21.84 17.26 -11.70
C THR A 288 -20.62 16.39 -11.96
N HIS A 289 -19.52 16.98 -12.44
CA HIS A 289 -18.28 16.30 -12.78
C HIS A 289 -17.08 17.27 -12.73
N ILE A 290 -15.90 16.69 -12.67
CA ILE A 290 -14.62 17.43 -12.80
C ILE A 290 -13.74 16.77 -13.85
N VAL A 291 -13.01 17.59 -14.61
CA VAL A 291 -12.04 17.09 -15.59
C VAL A 291 -10.71 16.83 -14.88
N THR A 292 -10.22 15.62 -14.94
CA THR A 292 -8.96 15.21 -14.27
C THR A 292 -8.07 14.41 -15.21
N ASN A 293 -6.77 14.33 -14.88
CA ASN A 293 -5.92 13.31 -15.48
C ASN A 293 -6.43 11.95 -15.06
N VAL A 294 -6.47 10.99 -15.99
CA VAL A 294 -6.94 9.64 -15.72
C VAL A 294 -6.07 9.01 -14.63
N GLN A 295 -6.71 8.64 -13.54
CA GLN A 295 -6.15 7.91 -12.40
C GLN A 295 -7.09 6.75 -12.06
N GLY A 296 -6.60 5.80 -11.28
CA GLY A 296 -7.39 4.64 -10.86
C GLY A 296 -6.63 3.34 -11.09
N THR A 297 -7.23 2.24 -10.68
CA THR A 297 -6.62 0.92 -10.71
C THR A 297 -7.17 0.13 -11.90
N PHE A 298 -6.27 -0.44 -12.70
CA PHE A 298 -6.63 -1.31 -13.81
C PHE A 298 -7.54 -2.47 -13.35
N GLY A 299 -8.60 -2.75 -14.12
CA GLY A 299 -9.63 -3.71 -13.78
C GLY A 299 -10.85 -3.12 -13.07
N TYR A 300 -10.72 -1.95 -12.39
CA TYR A 300 -11.82 -1.21 -11.76
C TYR A 300 -12.14 0.12 -12.42
N LEU A 301 -11.26 0.58 -13.31
CA LEU A 301 -11.36 1.88 -13.95
C LEU A 301 -12.57 1.94 -14.88
N ASP A 302 -13.41 2.95 -14.66
CA ASP A 302 -14.60 3.23 -15.49
C ASP A 302 -14.19 3.57 -16.92
N PRO A 303 -14.66 2.81 -17.95
CA PRO A 303 -14.35 3.09 -19.35
C PRO A 303 -14.82 4.48 -19.83
N GLU A 304 -15.98 4.96 -19.36
CA GLU A 304 -16.48 6.28 -19.72
C GLU A 304 -15.57 7.38 -19.18
N TYR A 305 -15.15 7.29 -17.91
CA TYR A 305 -14.18 8.20 -17.33
C TYR A 305 -12.82 8.14 -18.06
N PHE A 306 -12.36 6.94 -18.39
CA PHE A 306 -11.09 6.76 -19.13
C PHE A 306 -11.08 7.55 -20.44
N HIS A 307 -12.19 7.54 -21.20
CA HIS A 307 -12.29 8.24 -22.48
C HIS A 307 -12.63 9.72 -22.34
N SER A 308 -13.59 10.06 -21.49
CA SER A 308 -14.09 11.44 -21.33
C SER A 308 -13.21 12.31 -20.45
N ARG A 309 -12.42 11.71 -19.54
CA ARG A 309 -11.69 12.38 -18.45
C ARG A 309 -12.61 13.14 -17.48
N GLN A 310 -13.91 12.91 -17.55
CA GLN A 310 -14.91 13.53 -16.69
C GLN A 310 -15.23 12.59 -15.53
N LEU A 311 -14.64 12.88 -14.36
CA LEU A 311 -14.89 12.14 -13.13
C LEU A 311 -16.20 12.59 -12.51
N ASN A 312 -17.06 11.64 -12.16
CA ASN A 312 -18.30 11.86 -11.43
C ASN A 312 -18.57 10.69 -10.46
N GLY A 313 -19.61 10.80 -9.66
CA GLY A 313 -19.97 9.73 -8.70
C GLY A 313 -20.35 8.40 -9.35
N LYS A 314 -20.71 8.39 -10.64
CA LYS A 314 -21.02 7.14 -11.38
C LYS A 314 -19.78 6.33 -11.74
N SER A 315 -18.59 6.95 -11.72
CA SER A 315 -17.32 6.23 -11.86
C SER A 315 -17.05 5.35 -10.63
N ASP A 316 -17.34 5.83 -9.42
CA ASP A 316 -17.27 5.00 -8.20
C ASP A 316 -18.29 3.86 -8.22
N VAL A 317 -19.47 4.10 -8.81
CA VAL A 317 -20.50 3.05 -9.00
C VAL A 317 -20.00 1.94 -9.90
N TYR A 318 -19.32 2.28 -11.01
CA TYR A 318 -18.72 1.28 -11.90
C TYR A 318 -17.68 0.43 -11.14
N SER A 319 -16.75 1.10 -10.47
CA SER A 319 -15.71 0.42 -9.69
C SER A 319 -16.29 -0.46 -8.58
N PHE A 320 -17.36 -0.02 -7.92
CA PHE A 320 -18.08 -0.82 -6.94
C PHE A 320 -18.82 -2.01 -7.60
N GLY A 321 -19.34 -1.85 -8.82
CA GLY A 321 -19.87 -2.96 -9.63
C GLY A 321 -18.86 -4.08 -9.82
N VAL A 322 -17.59 -3.73 -10.07
CA VAL A 322 -16.51 -4.74 -10.17
C VAL A 322 -16.31 -5.44 -8.82
N VAL A 323 -16.36 -4.73 -7.70
CA VAL A 323 -16.29 -5.35 -6.36
C VAL A 323 -17.44 -6.33 -6.12
N LEU A 324 -18.68 -6.01 -6.55
CA LEU A 324 -19.80 -6.95 -6.46
C LEU A 324 -19.53 -8.23 -7.25
N VAL A 325 -18.94 -8.12 -8.44
CA VAL A 325 -18.54 -9.29 -9.24
C VAL A 325 -17.43 -10.09 -8.56
N GLU A 326 -16.43 -9.44 -7.94
CA GLU A 326 -15.42 -10.14 -7.13
C GLU A 326 -16.06 -10.96 -6.00
N LEU A 327 -17.08 -10.42 -5.32
CA LEU A 327 -17.79 -11.12 -4.25
C LEU A 327 -18.56 -12.35 -4.75
N LEU A 328 -19.13 -12.29 -5.97
CA LEU A 328 -19.88 -13.39 -6.57
C LEU A 328 -18.97 -14.49 -7.11
N LEU A 329 -17.89 -14.11 -7.79
CA LEU A 329 -17.04 -15.04 -8.52
C LEU A 329 -15.78 -15.47 -7.77
N ARG A 330 -15.36 -14.72 -6.74
CA ARG A 330 -14.09 -14.91 -6.01
C ARG A 330 -12.86 -14.87 -6.92
N MET A 331 -12.96 -14.17 -8.04
CA MET A 331 -11.89 -14.01 -9.03
C MET A 331 -11.26 -12.63 -8.94
N LYS A 332 -9.97 -12.53 -9.29
CA LYS A 332 -9.26 -11.24 -9.36
C LYS A 332 -9.84 -10.37 -10.48
N PRO A 333 -9.82 -9.01 -10.33
CA PRO A 333 -10.40 -8.07 -11.31
C PRO A 333 -9.75 -8.14 -12.70
N VAL A 334 -8.52 -8.66 -12.74
CA VAL A 334 -7.79 -8.99 -13.97
C VAL A 334 -7.20 -10.38 -13.80
N PHE A 335 -7.42 -11.24 -14.76
CA PHE A 335 -6.95 -12.62 -14.72
C PHE A 335 -6.51 -13.09 -16.11
N THR A 336 -5.71 -14.15 -16.15
CA THR A 336 -5.29 -14.80 -17.39
C THR A 336 -6.21 -15.99 -17.65
N SER A 337 -6.87 -16.00 -18.81
CA SER A 337 -7.72 -17.13 -19.22
C SER A 337 -6.87 -18.36 -19.57
N GLU A 338 -7.51 -19.52 -19.70
CA GLU A 338 -6.85 -20.76 -20.13
C GLU A 338 -6.15 -20.64 -21.50
N SER A 339 -6.64 -19.74 -22.35
CA SER A 339 -6.03 -19.42 -23.66
C SER A 339 -4.78 -18.51 -23.53
N GLY A 340 -4.34 -18.12 -22.31
CA GLY A 340 -3.21 -17.22 -22.06
C GLY A 340 -3.51 -15.75 -22.29
N THR A 341 -4.76 -15.37 -22.58
CA THR A 341 -5.16 -13.96 -22.77
C THR A 341 -5.52 -13.31 -21.45
N VAL A 342 -5.09 -12.06 -21.24
CA VAL A 342 -5.47 -11.25 -20.09
C VAL A 342 -6.88 -10.72 -20.30
N LYS A 343 -7.77 -10.99 -19.35
CA LYS A 343 -9.18 -10.57 -19.37
C LYS A 343 -9.52 -9.73 -18.15
N SER A 344 -10.43 -8.76 -18.34
CA SER A 344 -11.08 -8.04 -17.27
C SER A 344 -12.25 -8.84 -16.71
N LEU A 345 -12.39 -8.84 -15.39
CA LEU A 345 -13.47 -9.56 -14.71
C LEU A 345 -14.84 -8.98 -15.04
N SER A 346 -14.94 -7.64 -15.18
CA SER A 346 -16.18 -6.97 -15.58
C SER A 346 -16.67 -7.45 -16.96
N ASN A 347 -15.77 -7.52 -17.94
CA ASN A 347 -16.13 -8.02 -19.28
C ASN A 347 -16.52 -9.48 -19.28
N TYR A 348 -15.76 -10.32 -18.58
CA TYR A 348 -16.06 -11.73 -18.47
C TYR A 348 -17.45 -11.95 -17.86
N PHE A 349 -17.73 -11.27 -16.75
CA PHE A 349 -19.05 -11.31 -16.12
C PHE A 349 -20.18 -10.87 -17.06
N LEU A 350 -20.02 -9.70 -17.71
CA LEU A 350 -21.04 -9.16 -18.61
C LEU A 350 -21.29 -10.07 -19.83
N GLN A 351 -20.25 -10.71 -20.35
CA GLN A 351 -20.41 -11.68 -21.43
C GLN A 351 -21.26 -12.85 -20.99
N GLU A 352 -20.90 -13.54 -19.92
CA GLU A 352 -21.62 -14.72 -19.43
C GLU A 352 -23.04 -14.37 -18.94
N PHE A 353 -23.22 -13.17 -18.35
CA PHE A 353 -24.54 -12.67 -17.94
C PHE A 353 -25.48 -12.48 -19.14
N ASN A 354 -25.00 -11.85 -20.23
CA ASN A 354 -25.80 -11.62 -21.45
C ASN A 354 -26.09 -12.90 -22.21
N GLU A 355 -25.20 -13.89 -22.13
CA GLU A 355 -25.38 -15.19 -22.76
C GLU A 355 -26.21 -16.17 -21.92
N GLY A 356 -26.62 -15.77 -20.71
CA GLY A 356 -27.44 -16.58 -19.81
C GLY A 356 -26.70 -17.75 -19.16
N ARG A 357 -25.35 -17.75 -19.19
CA ARG A 357 -24.48 -18.77 -18.59
C ARG A 357 -23.87 -18.34 -17.25
N ILE A 358 -24.43 -17.32 -16.66
CA ILE A 358 -23.85 -16.70 -15.42
C ILE A 358 -23.74 -17.70 -14.27
N THR A 359 -24.64 -18.69 -14.19
CA THR A 359 -24.61 -19.71 -13.12
C THR A 359 -23.37 -20.59 -13.17
N ASP A 360 -22.76 -20.77 -14.37
CA ASP A 360 -21.61 -21.64 -14.57
C ASP A 360 -20.31 -21.03 -14.01
N ILE A 361 -20.30 -19.70 -13.78
CA ILE A 361 -19.11 -18.97 -13.34
C ILE A 361 -19.14 -18.55 -11.86
N PHE A 362 -20.26 -18.72 -11.16
CA PHE A 362 -20.33 -18.38 -9.73
C PHE A 362 -19.45 -19.29 -8.88
N ASN A 363 -18.90 -18.73 -7.82
CA ASN A 363 -18.13 -19.51 -6.85
C ASN A 363 -19.03 -20.56 -6.17
N SER A 364 -18.52 -21.78 -5.96
CA SER A 364 -19.27 -22.89 -5.37
C SER A 364 -19.83 -22.57 -3.98
N GLN A 365 -19.06 -21.91 -3.11
CA GLN A 365 -19.51 -21.50 -1.78
C GLN A 365 -20.66 -20.49 -1.86
N VAL A 366 -20.64 -19.58 -2.84
CA VAL A 366 -21.74 -18.62 -3.04
C VAL A 366 -23.00 -19.37 -3.48
N LEU A 367 -22.89 -20.37 -4.36
CA LEU A 367 -24.01 -21.20 -4.78
C LEU A 367 -24.60 -22.05 -3.65
N GLU A 368 -23.77 -22.48 -2.70
CA GLU A 368 -24.21 -23.26 -1.52
C GLU A 368 -24.90 -22.40 -0.46
N GLU A 369 -24.40 -21.17 -0.22
CA GLU A 369 -24.85 -20.34 0.90
C GLU A 369 -25.91 -19.30 0.55
N ALA A 370 -26.01 -18.89 -0.74
CA ALA A 370 -26.94 -17.89 -1.21
C ALA A 370 -28.19 -18.54 -1.84
N THR A 371 -29.31 -17.85 -1.74
CA THR A 371 -30.50 -18.25 -2.52
C THR A 371 -30.37 -17.78 -3.98
N GLU A 372 -31.03 -18.47 -4.90
CA GLU A 372 -31.07 -18.08 -6.33
C GLU A 372 -31.55 -16.63 -6.49
N GLU A 373 -32.57 -16.20 -5.70
CA GLU A 373 -33.08 -14.82 -5.71
C GLU A 373 -32.01 -13.79 -5.28
N GLU A 374 -31.17 -14.12 -4.27
CA GLU A 374 -30.09 -13.25 -3.82
C GLU A 374 -29.01 -13.12 -4.89
N ILE A 375 -28.59 -14.22 -5.48
CA ILE A 375 -27.58 -14.24 -6.56
C ILE A 375 -28.08 -13.44 -7.76
N ASP A 376 -29.28 -13.71 -8.24
CA ASP A 376 -29.90 -13.01 -9.38
C ASP A 376 -30.03 -11.51 -9.14
N SER A 377 -30.40 -11.12 -7.91
CA SER A 377 -30.53 -9.71 -7.53
C SER A 377 -29.19 -8.99 -7.50
N VAL A 378 -28.15 -9.60 -6.91
CA VAL A 378 -26.80 -8.99 -6.84
C VAL A 378 -26.15 -8.98 -8.23
N ALA A 379 -26.32 -10.04 -9.03
CA ALA A 379 -25.81 -10.10 -10.40
C ALA A 379 -26.48 -9.02 -11.29
N SER A 380 -27.81 -8.87 -11.21
CA SER A 380 -28.53 -7.82 -11.92
C SER A 380 -28.12 -6.40 -11.47
N LEU A 381 -27.86 -6.20 -10.17
CA LEU A 381 -27.33 -4.94 -9.66
C LEU A 381 -25.93 -4.65 -10.19
N ALA A 382 -25.05 -5.67 -10.22
CA ALA A 382 -23.70 -5.55 -10.78
C ALA A 382 -23.74 -5.20 -12.28
N ASP A 383 -24.62 -5.86 -13.08
CA ASP A 383 -24.82 -5.50 -14.50
C ASP A 383 -25.18 -4.02 -14.66
N ARG A 384 -26.13 -3.52 -13.87
CA ARG A 384 -26.52 -2.12 -13.94
C ARG A 384 -25.41 -1.16 -13.52
N CYS A 385 -24.60 -1.52 -12.53
CA CYS A 385 -23.43 -0.72 -12.12
C CYS A 385 -22.34 -0.68 -13.22
N LEU A 386 -22.23 -1.74 -14.01
CA LEU A 386 -21.23 -1.90 -15.06
C LEU A 386 -21.68 -1.38 -16.44
N ARG A 387 -22.81 -0.69 -16.55
CA ARG A 387 -23.26 -0.08 -17.81
C ARG A 387 -22.20 0.87 -18.36
N LEU A 388 -22.09 0.93 -19.70
CA LEU A 388 -21.10 1.75 -20.37
C LEU A 388 -21.29 3.24 -20.08
N HIS A 389 -22.55 3.71 -20.12
CA HIS A 389 -22.92 5.11 -19.87
C HIS A 389 -23.28 5.32 -18.41
N GLY A 390 -22.67 6.30 -17.75
CA GLY A 390 -22.91 6.61 -16.34
C GLY A 390 -24.36 6.96 -16.03
N GLU A 391 -25.06 7.59 -16.98
CA GLU A 391 -26.48 7.94 -16.82
C GLU A 391 -27.37 6.70 -16.62
N GLU A 392 -27.01 5.58 -17.19
CA GLU A 392 -27.74 4.30 -17.06
C GLU A 392 -27.45 3.58 -15.73
N ARG A 393 -26.39 4.00 -15.00
CA ARG A 393 -25.99 3.39 -13.74
C ARG A 393 -26.85 3.92 -12.59
N PRO A 394 -27.15 3.11 -11.56
CA PRO A 394 -27.77 3.60 -10.34
C PRO A 394 -26.87 4.62 -9.62
N THR A 395 -27.42 5.35 -8.65
CA THR A 395 -26.62 6.09 -7.65
C THR A 395 -26.15 5.15 -6.55
N MET A 396 -25.08 5.51 -5.81
CA MET A 396 -24.65 4.70 -4.65
C MET A 396 -25.75 4.55 -3.60
N LYS A 397 -26.62 5.55 -3.44
CA LYS A 397 -27.79 5.47 -2.54
C LYS A 397 -28.79 4.39 -2.98
N GLN A 398 -29.05 4.29 -4.29
CA GLN A 398 -29.92 3.23 -4.82
C GLN A 398 -29.27 1.86 -4.64
N VAL A 399 -27.97 1.74 -4.91
CA VAL A 399 -27.20 0.50 -4.68
C VAL A 399 -27.28 0.06 -3.22
N GLU A 400 -27.02 0.97 -2.28
CA GLU A 400 -27.12 0.72 -0.85
C GLU A 400 -28.53 0.22 -0.47
N THR A 401 -29.57 0.91 -0.92
CA THR A 401 -30.98 0.58 -0.60
C THR A 401 -31.35 -0.82 -1.10
N GLU A 402 -30.95 -1.19 -2.32
CA GLU A 402 -31.24 -2.52 -2.87
C GLU A 402 -30.52 -3.63 -2.08
N LEU A 403 -29.24 -3.45 -1.77
CA LEU A 403 -28.49 -4.41 -0.96
C LEU A 403 -29.07 -4.54 0.46
N GLN A 404 -29.50 -3.44 1.08
CA GLN A 404 -30.18 -3.48 2.39
C GLN A 404 -31.52 -4.24 2.33
N THR A 405 -32.27 -4.08 1.25
CA THR A 405 -33.53 -4.80 1.03
C THR A 405 -33.29 -6.32 0.94
N LEU A 406 -32.24 -6.73 0.22
CA LEU A 406 -31.86 -8.15 0.15
C LEU A 406 -31.51 -8.73 1.51
N ARG A 407 -30.68 -8.00 2.31
CA ARG A 407 -30.34 -8.42 3.66
C ARG A 407 -31.56 -8.58 4.56
N THR A 408 -32.49 -7.63 4.49
CA THR A 408 -33.73 -7.69 5.27
C THR A 408 -34.59 -8.90 4.90
N LYS A 409 -34.74 -9.20 3.63
CA LYS A 409 -35.43 -10.41 3.15
C LYS A 409 -34.77 -11.68 3.69
N ARG A 410 -33.40 -11.77 3.61
CA ARG A 410 -32.64 -12.89 4.15
C ARG A 410 -32.87 -13.08 5.65
N MET A 411 -32.86 -12.01 6.44
CA MET A 411 -33.11 -12.09 7.89
C MET A 411 -34.53 -12.58 8.20
N ASN A 412 -35.52 -12.12 7.46
CA ASN A 412 -36.93 -12.52 7.66
C ASN A 412 -37.15 -13.99 7.25
N SER A 413 -36.49 -14.48 6.20
CA SER A 413 -36.59 -15.88 5.80
C SER A 413 -35.87 -16.85 6.74
N SER A 414 -34.94 -16.36 7.55
CA SER A 414 -34.18 -17.15 8.55
C SER A 414 -34.90 -17.22 9.92
N GLN A 415 -35.98 -16.47 10.16
CA GLN A 415 -36.81 -16.63 11.35
C GLN A 415 -37.82 -17.75 11.10
N PRO A 416 -37.81 -18.85 11.88
CA PRO A 416 -38.86 -19.86 11.78
C PRO A 416 -40.19 -19.23 12.20
N ASP A 417 -41.22 -19.37 11.36
CA ASP A 417 -42.59 -19.00 11.65
C ASP A 417 -43.07 -19.65 12.95
N LEU A 418 -42.99 -18.93 14.05
CA LEU A 418 -43.60 -19.31 15.34
C LEU A 418 -45.10 -19.02 15.35
N ARG A 419 -45.74 -18.95 14.17
CA ARG A 419 -47.19 -18.83 14.06
C ARG A 419 -47.74 -19.80 13.02
N ASN A 420 -48.39 -20.80 13.53
CA ASN A 420 -49.36 -21.73 12.95
C ASN A 420 -48.82 -23.17 12.77
N GLY A 421 -49.18 -23.98 13.79
CA GLY A 421 -49.35 -25.40 13.57
C GLY A 421 -50.51 -25.68 12.65
N GLU A 422 -50.20 -26.05 11.41
CA GLU A 422 -51.13 -26.77 10.56
C GLU A 422 -50.35 -27.48 9.43
N GLN A 423 -50.47 -28.79 9.45
CA GLN A 423 -50.32 -29.84 8.48
C GLN A 423 -49.36 -29.66 7.29
N MET A 424 -48.24 -30.35 7.36
CA MET A 424 -47.41 -30.74 6.22
C MET A 424 -48.18 -31.59 5.19
N GLN A 425 -48.32 -31.07 3.97
CA GLN A 425 -48.49 -31.91 2.79
C GLN A 425 -47.23 -31.84 1.90
N PRO A 426 -46.71 -32.95 1.39
CA PRO A 426 -45.52 -32.95 0.57
C PRO A 426 -45.81 -32.35 -0.80
N ARG A 427 -45.18 -31.23 -1.14
CA ARG A 427 -45.21 -30.62 -2.47
C ARG A 427 -44.20 -31.29 -3.38
N SER A 428 -44.74 -31.97 -4.40
CA SER A 428 -43.99 -32.53 -5.51
C SER A 428 -43.25 -31.43 -6.31
N LEU A 429 -41.95 -31.67 -6.54
CA LEU A 429 -41.08 -30.88 -7.42
C LEU A 429 -41.58 -30.98 -8.87
N THR A 430 -42.32 -30.02 -9.35
CA THR A 430 -42.56 -29.82 -10.77
C THR A 430 -41.55 -28.82 -11.33
N ARG A 431 -40.65 -29.34 -12.13
CA ARG A 431 -39.67 -28.57 -12.94
C ARG A 431 -40.44 -27.66 -13.89
N ARG A 432 -40.58 -26.38 -13.57
CA ARG A 432 -41.12 -25.37 -14.51
C ARG A 432 -40.00 -24.95 -15.45
N THR A 433 -40.16 -25.36 -16.72
CA THR A 433 -39.42 -24.80 -17.86
C THR A 433 -39.66 -23.30 -17.98
N ARG A 434 -38.60 -22.51 -17.91
CA ARG A 434 -38.65 -21.05 -18.11
C ARG A 434 -39.13 -20.75 -19.54
N SER A 435 -40.25 -20.03 -19.64
CA SER A 435 -40.70 -19.37 -20.86
C SER A 435 -39.71 -18.28 -21.25
N ALA A 436 -39.24 -18.30 -22.47
CA ALA A 436 -38.33 -17.32 -23.03
C ALA A 436 -38.86 -15.90 -22.89
N ARG A 437 -38.14 -15.04 -22.16
CA ARG A 437 -38.32 -13.58 -22.24
C ARG A 437 -37.87 -13.13 -23.62
N GLN A 438 -38.75 -12.47 -24.34
CA GLN A 438 -38.43 -11.81 -25.61
C GLN A 438 -37.30 -10.80 -25.38
N SER A 439 -36.15 -11.09 -25.94
CA SER A 439 -35.01 -10.19 -26.04
C SER A 439 -35.31 -9.05 -27.00
N PHE A 440 -35.46 -7.84 -26.52
CA PHE A 440 -35.22 -6.66 -27.34
C PHE A 440 -33.72 -6.61 -27.64
N ALA A 441 -33.34 -7.03 -28.80
CA ALA A 441 -31.96 -7.01 -29.28
C ALA A 441 -31.53 -5.56 -29.53
N GLN A 442 -30.78 -4.98 -28.60
CA GLN A 442 -29.88 -3.85 -28.86
C GLN A 442 -28.53 -4.41 -29.34
N GLN A 443 -28.46 -4.81 -30.61
CA GLN A 443 -27.25 -5.34 -31.26
C GLN A 443 -26.09 -4.34 -31.43
N GLY A 444 -26.23 -3.06 -31.01
CA GLY A 444 -25.18 -2.04 -31.17
C GLY A 444 -24.28 -1.79 -29.97
N GLY A 445 -24.69 -2.14 -28.76
CA GLY A 445 -23.96 -1.78 -27.53
C GLY A 445 -22.82 -2.71 -27.14
N SER A 446 -22.97 -4.01 -27.43
CA SER A 446 -21.98 -5.01 -27.04
C SER A 446 -20.65 -4.88 -27.81
N GLN A 447 -20.73 -4.68 -29.14
CA GLN A 447 -19.52 -4.55 -29.96
C GLN A 447 -18.69 -3.28 -29.66
N ARG A 448 -19.35 -2.15 -29.31
CA ARG A 448 -18.63 -0.92 -28.87
C ARG A 448 -17.95 -1.11 -27.51
N ARG A 449 -18.58 -1.82 -26.58
CA ARG A 449 -18.01 -2.08 -25.24
C ARG A 449 -16.73 -2.90 -25.33
N TYR A 450 -16.70 -3.97 -26.15
CA TYR A 450 -15.51 -4.79 -26.36
C TYR A 450 -14.39 -4.04 -27.08
N SER A 451 -14.71 -3.14 -28.02
CA SER A 451 -13.72 -2.34 -28.72
C SER A 451 -13.04 -1.34 -27.80
N MET A 452 -13.79 -0.64 -26.95
CA MET A 452 -13.26 0.36 -26.00
C MET A 452 -12.36 -0.28 -24.95
N GLU A 453 -12.69 -1.45 -24.46
CA GLU A 453 -11.91 -2.13 -23.42
C GLU A 453 -10.67 -2.86 -23.99
N ALA A 454 -10.74 -3.33 -25.23
CA ALA A 454 -9.57 -3.85 -25.95
C ALA A 454 -8.52 -2.74 -26.16
N GLU A 455 -8.96 -1.50 -26.49
CA GLU A 455 -8.10 -0.34 -26.59
C GLU A 455 -7.50 0.06 -25.23
N PHE A 456 -8.29 -0.03 -24.15
CA PHE A 456 -7.85 0.19 -22.77
C PHE A 456 -6.80 -0.86 -22.34
N LEU A 457 -7.03 -2.14 -22.60
CA LEU A 457 -6.09 -3.22 -22.29
C LEU A 457 -4.77 -3.06 -23.06
N SER A 458 -4.83 -2.64 -24.32
CA SER A 458 -3.63 -2.41 -25.15
C SER A 458 -2.81 -1.22 -24.70
N SER A 459 -3.46 -0.14 -24.25
CA SER A 459 -2.77 1.07 -23.78
C SER A 459 -2.17 0.93 -22.36
N ALA A 460 -2.73 0.08 -21.52
CA ALA A 460 -2.24 -0.19 -20.16
C ALA A 460 -1.04 -1.13 -20.11
N SER A 461 -0.77 -1.91 -21.17
CA SER A 461 0.38 -2.81 -21.27
C SER A 461 1.68 -2.14 -21.73
N LEU A 462 1.67 -0.84 -22.06
CA LEU A 462 2.88 -0.08 -22.37
C LEU A 462 3.61 0.33 -21.08
N PRO A 463 4.90 -0.02 -20.92
CA PRO A 463 5.67 0.41 -19.75
C PRO A 463 5.80 1.94 -19.75
N ARG A 464 5.46 2.55 -18.65
CA ARG A 464 5.65 3.99 -18.39
C ARG A 464 7.01 4.25 -17.78
#